data_4fb56cfb8c4f750f1da2741c216db9da
#
_entry.id   4fb56cfb8c4f750f1da2741c216db9da
#
_cell.length_a   1.000
_cell.length_b   1.000
_cell.length_c   1.000
_cell.angle_alpha   90.00
_cell.angle_beta   90.00
_cell.angle_gamma   90.00
#
_symmetry.space_group_name_H-M   'P 1'
#
loop_
_entity.id
_entity.type
_entity.pdbx_description
1 polymer ?
#
loop_
_entity_poly.entity_id
_entity_poly.type
_entity_poly.pdbx_seq_one_letter_code
_entity_poly.pdbx_strand_id
1 'polypeptide(L)'
;DKQPRLTMQQRLDGIIEQLALPEKKRPDLIMGYLEEPDGNGHNFGPQGKQTRAMVQKVDSMLTNFYKRLQVLPVANDINLIILSDHGMAWVAKGNNVPIRHLLKDEWLVKIEGHIPANIYVKPGCQDSVYNALHGIEHARVWKRNNIPARLHYGTNGRVGDVIVDPDLGWLIQDKEANEGGAHGFDPEYSDVHALFRAVGPDFKHIKFPHFANVNVYSLICHLLGIKKSKNDGNIDNIRTILQ
;
A
#
# COMPACT_ATOMS: atom_id res chain seq x y z
N ASP A 1 -6.69 29.20 0.44
CA ASP A 1 -7.86 28.69 -0.30
C ASP A 1 -7.62 27.21 -0.64
N LYS A 2 -8.29 26.32 0.09
CA LYS A 2 -8.29 24.89 -0.27
C LYS A 2 -9.21 24.72 -1.47
N GLN A 3 -8.64 24.55 -2.66
CA GLN A 3 -9.44 24.14 -3.81
C GLN A 3 -10.20 22.84 -3.47
N PRO A 4 -11.47 22.71 -3.90
CA PRO A 4 -12.23 21.51 -3.64
C PRO A 4 -11.51 20.30 -4.26
N ARG A 5 -11.38 19.22 -3.49
CA ARG A 5 -10.78 17.98 -3.97
C ARG A 5 -11.56 17.46 -5.19
N LEU A 6 -10.86 17.18 -6.28
CA LEU A 6 -11.46 16.53 -7.43
C LEU A 6 -12.05 15.18 -7.02
N THR A 7 -13.25 14.88 -7.50
CA THR A 7 -13.85 13.56 -7.36
C THR A 7 -13.04 12.52 -8.16
N MET A 8 -13.20 11.22 -7.82
CA MET A 8 -12.58 10.14 -8.59
C MET A 8 -12.92 10.23 -10.08
N GLN A 9 -14.20 10.53 -10.42
CA GLN A 9 -14.63 10.69 -11.81
C GLN A 9 -13.90 11.84 -12.50
N GLN A 10 -13.83 13.02 -11.88
CA GLN A 10 -13.12 14.17 -12.42
C GLN A 10 -11.63 13.90 -12.67
N ARG A 11 -10.98 13.08 -11.81
CA ARG A 11 -9.59 12.67 -12.03
C ARG A 11 -9.45 11.77 -13.27
N LEU A 12 -10.35 10.80 -13.44
CA LEU A 12 -10.38 9.96 -14.63
C LEU A 12 -10.68 10.78 -15.90
N ASP A 13 -11.59 11.74 -15.81
CA ASP A 13 -11.90 12.65 -16.92
C ASP A 13 -10.66 13.49 -17.31
N GLY A 14 -9.96 14.04 -16.33
CA GLY A 14 -8.72 14.79 -16.55
C GLY A 14 -7.60 13.95 -17.18
N ILE A 15 -7.51 12.65 -16.87
CA ILE A 15 -6.56 11.74 -17.54
C ILE A 15 -6.92 11.62 -19.04
N ILE A 16 -8.18 11.41 -19.38
CA ILE A 16 -8.62 11.35 -20.79
C ILE A 16 -8.31 12.66 -21.52
N GLU A 17 -8.54 13.82 -20.87
CA GLU A 17 -8.22 15.14 -21.44
C GLU A 17 -6.71 15.28 -21.73
N GLN A 18 -5.85 14.85 -20.80
CA GLN A 18 -4.39 14.88 -21.00
C GLN A 18 -3.94 13.94 -22.13
N LEU A 19 -4.53 12.76 -22.24
CA LEU A 19 -4.24 11.81 -23.32
C LEU A 19 -4.71 12.30 -24.71
N ALA A 20 -5.74 13.13 -24.75
CA ALA A 20 -6.26 13.73 -25.97
C ALA A 20 -5.43 14.93 -26.47
N LEU A 21 -4.46 15.42 -25.72
CA LEU A 21 -3.58 16.52 -26.13
C LEU A 21 -2.75 16.13 -27.36
N PRO A 22 -2.37 17.12 -28.20
CA PRO A 22 -1.38 16.90 -29.25
C PRO A 22 -0.08 16.29 -28.68
N GLU A 23 0.58 15.45 -29.46
CA GLU A 23 1.79 14.68 -29.06
C GLU A 23 2.82 15.51 -28.29
N LYS A 24 3.17 16.70 -28.80
CA LYS A 24 4.17 17.60 -28.16
C LYS A 24 3.76 18.14 -26.78
N LYS A 25 2.48 18.00 -26.40
CA LYS A 25 1.95 18.48 -25.11
C LYS A 25 1.47 17.34 -24.22
N ARG A 26 1.34 16.16 -24.80
CA ARG A 26 0.87 14.97 -24.08
C ARG A 26 1.99 14.45 -23.17
N PRO A 27 1.73 14.21 -21.88
CA PRO A 27 2.72 13.62 -21.01
C PRO A 27 2.95 12.14 -21.35
N ASP A 28 4.18 11.65 -21.17
CA ASP A 28 4.57 10.24 -21.35
C ASP A 28 4.09 9.36 -20.18
N LEU A 29 3.89 9.93 -19.01
CA LEU A 29 3.38 9.26 -17.82
C LEU A 29 2.29 10.09 -17.16
N ILE A 30 1.14 9.45 -16.90
CA ILE A 30 0.08 10.03 -16.08
C ILE A 30 -0.20 9.07 -14.93
N MET A 31 -0.16 9.59 -13.70
CA MET A 31 -0.53 8.83 -12.50
C MET A 31 -1.83 9.38 -11.93
N GLY A 32 -2.84 8.54 -11.81
CA GLY A 32 -4.11 8.85 -11.16
C GLY A 32 -4.24 8.10 -9.85
N TYR A 33 -4.87 8.69 -8.84
CA TYR A 33 -5.15 8.07 -7.55
C TYR A 33 -6.64 8.10 -7.25
N LEU A 34 -7.19 6.98 -6.87
CA LEU A 34 -8.56 6.82 -6.41
C LEU A 34 -8.50 6.40 -4.95
N GLU A 35 -9.13 7.16 -4.06
CA GLU A 35 -9.09 6.94 -2.61
C GLU A 35 -9.97 5.80 -2.13
N GLU A 36 -10.86 5.30 -2.97
CA GLU A 36 -11.75 4.17 -2.64
C GLU A 36 -11.33 2.92 -3.44
N PRO A 37 -11.56 1.72 -2.88
CA PRO A 37 -12.45 1.36 -1.77
C PRO A 37 -11.84 1.38 -0.35
N ASP A 38 -10.71 2.00 -0.13
CA ASP A 38 -9.98 1.97 1.13
C ASP A 38 -10.83 2.47 2.32
N GLY A 39 -11.44 3.65 2.21
CA GLY A 39 -12.27 4.22 3.26
C GLY A 39 -13.44 3.32 3.65
N ASN A 40 -14.09 2.68 2.67
CA ASN A 40 -15.13 1.69 2.95
C ASN A 40 -14.58 0.41 3.55
N GLY A 41 -13.38 -0.02 3.12
CA GLY A 41 -12.67 -1.16 3.69
C GLY A 41 -12.37 -0.97 5.18
N HIS A 42 -11.88 0.17 5.57
CA HIS A 42 -11.64 0.52 6.98
C HIS A 42 -12.92 0.51 7.81
N ASN A 43 -13.99 1.14 7.32
CA ASN A 43 -15.22 1.33 8.09
C ASN A 43 -16.10 0.08 8.18
N PHE A 44 -16.10 -0.78 7.17
CA PHE A 44 -17.05 -1.90 7.04
C PHE A 44 -16.35 -3.26 6.83
N GLY A 45 -15.02 -3.27 6.87
CA GLY A 45 -14.23 -4.46 6.57
C GLY A 45 -14.22 -4.85 5.09
N PRO A 46 -13.26 -5.71 4.67
CA PRO A 46 -13.10 -6.10 3.26
C PRO A 46 -14.32 -6.86 2.70
N GLN A 47 -15.08 -7.57 3.54
CA GLN A 47 -16.26 -8.33 3.16
C GLN A 47 -17.59 -7.57 3.34
N GLY A 48 -17.54 -6.31 3.82
CA GLY A 48 -18.71 -5.48 4.07
C GLY A 48 -19.55 -5.22 2.81
N LYS A 49 -20.87 -5.15 2.94
CA LYS A 49 -21.76 -4.82 1.81
C LYS A 49 -21.43 -3.48 1.17
N GLN A 50 -21.09 -2.48 1.99
CA GLN A 50 -20.72 -1.15 1.55
C GLN A 50 -19.38 -1.17 0.79
N THR A 51 -18.39 -1.93 1.29
CA THR A 51 -17.11 -2.13 0.60
C THR A 51 -17.32 -2.80 -0.76
N ARG A 52 -18.13 -3.86 -0.84
CA ARG A 52 -18.47 -4.51 -2.11
C ARG A 52 -19.16 -3.56 -3.08
N ALA A 53 -20.11 -2.76 -2.60
CA ALA A 53 -20.80 -1.76 -3.43
C ALA A 53 -19.82 -0.69 -3.95
N MET A 54 -18.87 -0.28 -3.13
CA MET A 54 -17.84 0.67 -3.55
C MET A 54 -16.86 0.05 -4.56
N VAL A 55 -16.45 -1.19 -4.38
CA VAL A 55 -15.64 -1.92 -5.39
C VAL A 55 -16.37 -1.98 -6.74
N GLN A 56 -17.67 -2.32 -6.75
CA GLN A 56 -18.48 -2.33 -7.98
C GLN A 56 -18.58 -0.95 -8.62
N LYS A 57 -18.71 0.11 -7.82
CA LYS A 57 -18.72 1.49 -8.32
C LYS A 57 -17.39 1.85 -8.97
N VAL A 58 -16.27 1.57 -8.31
CA VAL A 58 -14.92 1.84 -8.85
C VAL A 58 -14.68 1.02 -10.13
N ASP A 59 -15.06 -0.27 -10.14
CA ASP A 59 -14.97 -1.13 -11.33
C ASP A 59 -15.77 -0.57 -12.51
N SER A 60 -16.99 -0.09 -12.26
CA SER A 60 -17.83 0.55 -13.28
C SER A 60 -17.20 1.84 -13.84
N MET A 61 -16.60 2.65 -12.97
CA MET A 61 -15.88 3.86 -13.36
C MET A 61 -14.64 3.54 -14.21
N LEU A 62 -13.85 2.56 -13.80
CA LEU A 62 -12.67 2.10 -14.54
C LEU A 62 -13.04 1.44 -15.87
N THR A 63 -14.14 0.69 -15.91
CA THR A 63 -14.69 0.13 -17.17
C THR A 63 -15.07 1.23 -18.15
N ASN A 64 -15.77 2.28 -17.68
CA ASN A 64 -16.13 3.41 -18.52
C ASN A 64 -14.88 4.20 -18.97
N PHE A 65 -13.94 4.43 -18.07
CA PHE A 65 -12.65 5.04 -18.37
C PHE A 65 -11.91 4.27 -19.47
N TYR A 66 -11.81 2.94 -19.35
CA TYR A 66 -11.15 2.10 -20.34
C TYR A 66 -11.83 2.15 -21.71
N LYS A 67 -13.17 2.13 -21.77
CA LYS A 67 -13.93 2.30 -23.03
C LYS A 67 -13.62 3.65 -23.71
N ARG A 68 -13.54 4.72 -22.94
CA ARG A 68 -13.19 6.06 -23.44
C ARG A 68 -11.74 6.12 -23.92
N LEU A 69 -10.84 5.45 -23.23
CA LEU A 69 -9.43 5.35 -23.63
C LEU A 69 -9.30 4.64 -24.98
N GLN A 70 -10.05 3.57 -25.21
CA GLN A 70 -9.98 2.77 -26.45
C GLN A 70 -10.43 3.53 -27.72
N VAL A 71 -11.18 4.61 -27.60
CA VAL A 71 -11.63 5.42 -28.75
C VAL A 71 -10.73 6.63 -29.03
N LEU A 72 -9.68 6.83 -28.24
CA LEU A 72 -8.69 7.89 -28.49
C LEU A 72 -7.82 7.52 -29.71
N PRO A 73 -7.38 8.50 -30.49
CA PRO A 73 -6.45 8.24 -31.62
C PRO A 73 -5.17 7.52 -31.23
N VAL A 74 -4.76 7.66 -29.98
CA VAL A 74 -3.52 7.08 -29.40
C VAL A 74 -3.75 5.81 -28.61
N ALA A 75 -4.92 5.23 -28.65
CA ALA A 75 -5.31 4.07 -27.83
C ALA A 75 -4.33 2.89 -27.97
N ASN A 76 -3.81 2.66 -29.17
CA ASN A 76 -2.88 1.56 -29.46
C ASN A 76 -1.45 1.77 -28.92
N ASP A 77 -1.13 3.00 -28.48
CA ASP A 77 0.18 3.38 -27.96
C ASP A 77 0.18 3.47 -26.42
N ILE A 78 -0.97 3.19 -25.78
CA ILE A 78 -1.14 3.37 -24.34
C ILE A 78 -0.98 2.06 -23.59
N ASN A 79 -0.06 2.04 -22.64
CA ASN A 79 -0.02 1.03 -21.59
C ASN A 79 -0.82 1.52 -20.38
N LEU A 80 -1.88 0.81 -20.02
CA LEU A 80 -2.66 1.06 -18.82
C LEU A 80 -2.27 0.06 -17.73
N ILE A 81 -1.85 0.57 -16.57
CA ILE A 81 -1.57 -0.22 -15.37
C ILE A 81 -2.56 0.22 -14.29
N ILE A 82 -3.31 -0.73 -13.76
CA ILE A 82 -4.21 -0.55 -12.61
C ILE A 82 -3.65 -1.36 -11.46
N LEU A 83 -3.33 -0.69 -10.36
CA LEU A 83 -2.78 -1.36 -9.18
C LEU A 83 -3.36 -0.73 -7.90
N SER A 84 -3.34 -1.47 -6.81
CA SER A 84 -3.53 -0.92 -5.48
C SER A 84 -2.20 -0.86 -4.73
N ASP A 85 -2.12 0.00 -3.73
CA ASP A 85 -0.98 0.13 -2.83
C ASP A 85 -0.92 -1.01 -1.81
N HIS A 86 -2.07 -1.53 -1.38
CA HIS A 86 -2.21 -2.65 -0.45
C HIS A 86 -3.55 -3.37 -0.65
N GLY A 87 -3.73 -4.48 0.07
CA GLY A 87 -5.02 -5.13 0.32
C GLY A 87 -5.65 -4.63 1.61
N MET A 88 -6.56 -5.41 2.21
CA MET A 88 -7.29 -5.04 3.42
C MET A 88 -7.62 -6.29 4.24
N ALA A 89 -7.17 -6.34 5.48
CA ALA A 89 -7.48 -7.42 6.41
C ALA A 89 -8.66 -7.05 7.31
N TRP A 90 -9.43 -8.06 7.73
CA TRP A 90 -10.48 -7.90 8.71
C TRP A 90 -9.90 -7.67 10.10
N VAL A 91 -10.48 -6.75 10.85
CA VAL A 91 -10.21 -6.52 12.28
C VAL A 91 -11.50 -6.75 13.05
N ALA A 92 -11.50 -7.69 13.96
CA ALA A 92 -12.65 -7.93 14.84
C ALA A 92 -12.68 -6.89 15.97
N LYS A 93 -13.88 -6.63 16.48
CA LYS A 93 -14.02 -5.79 17.68
C LYS A 93 -13.21 -6.38 18.83
N GLY A 94 -12.44 -5.54 19.51
CA GLY A 94 -11.63 -5.95 20.65
C GLY A 94 -10.27 -6.57 20.29
N ASN A 95 -9.94 -6.73 19.01
CA ASN A 95 -8.63 -7.21 18.59
C ASN A 95 -7.58 -6.10 18.71
N ASN A 96 -7.22 -5.76 19.93
CA ASN A 96 -6.16 -4.79 20.24
C ASN A 96 -5.14 -5.36 21.22
N VAL A 97 -3.89 -4.96 21.02
CA VAL A 97 -2.76 -5.28 21.89
C VAL A 97 -2.36 -4.00 22.62
N PRO A 98 -2.78 -3.82 23.89
CA PRO A 98 -2.41 -2.65 24.66
C PRO A 98 -0.97 -2.81 25.14
N ILE A 99 -0.10 -1.87 24.79
CA ILE A 99 1.32 -1.92 25.14
C ILE A 99 1.76 -0.81 26.11
N ARG A 100 0.98 0.26 26.19
CA ARG A 100 1.40 1.47 26.91
C ARG A 100 1.61 1.22 28.42
N HIS A 101 0.77 0.40 29.03
CA HIS A 101 0.83 0.07 30.47
C HIS A 101 2.06 -0.79 30.85
N LEU A 102 2.71 -1.42 29.87
CA LEU A 102 3.93 -2.22 30.07
C LEU A 102 5.21 -1.36 30.04
N LEU A 103 5.08 -0.09 29.65
CA LEU A 103 6.20 0.80 29.37
C LEU A 103 6.25 1.96 30.34
N LYS A 104 7.45 2.27 30.86
CA LYS A 104 7.66 3.44 31.72
C LYS A 104 7.90 4.68 30.90
N ASP A 105 7.37 5.83 31.36
CA ASP A 105 7.56 7.12 30.70
C ASP A 105 9.03 7.55 30.58
N GLU A 106 9.82 7.15 31.59
CA GLU A 106 11.26 7.44 31.62
C GLU A 106 12.04 6.76 30.48
N TRP A 107 11.52 5.68 29.88
CA TRP A 107 12.16 4.98 28.77
C TRP A 107 11.82 5.56 27.40
N LEU A 108 10.72 6.31 27.30
CA LEU A 108 10.10 6.66 26.02
C LEU A 108 10.42 8.08 25.57
N VAL A 109 10.59 8.24 24.26
CA VAL A 109 10.46 9.49 23.56
C VAL A 109 9.05 9.61 22.99
N LYS A 110 8.58 8.60 22.24
CA LYS A 110 7.22 8.53 21.65
C LYS A 110 6.90 7.11 21.15
N ILE A 111 5.62 6.87 20.89
CA ILE A 111 5.10 5.70 20.18
C ILE A 111 4.30 6.22 18.99
N GLU A 112 4.50 5.68 17.80
CA GLU A 112 3.80 6.05 16.56
C GLU A 112 3.36 4.81 15.79
N GLY A 113 2.19 4.90 15.17
CA GLY A 113 1.61 3.84 14.35
C GLY A 113 0.90 2.77 15.18
N HIS A 114 0.19 1.91 14.45
CA HIS A 114 -0.57 0.78 14.98
C HIS A 114 -0.25 -0.54 14.27
N ILE A 115 0.26 -0.47 13.04
CA ILE A 115 0.57 -1.61 12.17
C ILE A 115 1.73 -1.21 11.24
N PRO A 116 2.99 -1.46 11.62
CA PRO A 116 3.47 -1.73 12.99
C PRO A 116 3.51 -0.49 13.87
N ALA A 117 3.58 -0.68 15.18
CA ALA A 117 3.91 0.41 16.10
C ALA A 117 5.43 0.60 16.19
N ASN A 118 5.86 1.86 16.08
CA ASN A 118 7.24 2.30 16.22
C ASN A 118 7.45 2.93 17.58
N ILE A 119 8.34 2.38 18.38
CA ILE A 119 8.68 2.88 19.70
C ILE A 119 10.06 3.54 19.64
N TYR A 120 10.10 4.83 19.93
CA TYR A 120 11.32 5.62 20.01
C TYR A 120 11.69 5.75 21.48
N VAL A 121 12.92 5.38 21.81
CA VAL A 121 13.36 5.28 23.20
C VAL A 121 14.45 6.27 23.55
N LYS A 122 14.55 6.61 24.84
CA LYS A 122 15.69 7.40 25.33
C LYS A 122 16.98 6.58 25.28
N PRO A 123 18.15 7.24 25.19
CA PRO A 123 19.43 6.54 25.16
C PRO A 123 19.57 5.50 26.29
N GLY A 124 19.99 4.27 25.93
CA GLY A 124 20.17 3.16 26.85
C GLY A 124 18.91 2.40 27.25
N CYS A 125 17.71 2.80 26.77
CA CYS A 125 16.44 2.17 27.17
C CYS A 125 15.91 1.12 26.19
N GLN A 126 16.60 0.86 25.06
CA GLN A 126 16.12 -0.07 24.02
C GLN A 126 15.89 -1.48 24.57
N ASP A 127 16.84 -2.00 25.37
CA ASP A 127 16.74 -3.34 25.93
C ASP A 127 15.62 -3.44 26.97
N SER A 128 15.42 -2.40 27.78
CA SER A 128 14.34 -2.35 28.76
C SER A 128 12.97 -2.41 28.09
N VAL A 129 12.76 -1.62 27.02
CA VAL A 129 11.51 -1.62 26.24
C VAL A 129 11.32 -2.94 25.50
N TYR A 130 12.35 -3.46 24.85
CA TYR A 130 12.29 -4.75 24.16
C TYR A 130 11.91 -5.88 25.12
N ASN A 131 12.57 -5.99 26.27
CA ASN A 131 12.32 -7.04 27.25
C ASN A 131 10.92 -6.94 27.92
N ALA A 132 10.40 -5.72 28.07
CA ALA A 132 9.06 -5.50 28.60
C ALA A 132 7.95 -5.95 27.62
N LEU A 133 8.23 -5.95 26.33
CA LEU A 133 7.25 -6.30 25.28
C LEU A 133 7.52 -7.68 24.64
N HIS A 134 8.71 -8.23 24.82
CA HIS A 134 9.07 -9.52 24.23
C HIS A 134 8.15 -10.64 24.75
N GLY A 135 7.55 -11.39 23.82
CA GLY A 135 6.63 -12.48 24.16
C GLY A 135 5.18 -12.04 24.42
N ILE A 136 4.84 -10.77 24.15
CA ILE A 136 3.44 -10.32 24.18
C ILE A 136 2.61 -11.10 23.17
N GLU A 137 1.40 -11.48 23.55
CA GLU A 137 0.47 -12.21 22.68
C GLU A 137 0.03 -11.35 21.49
N HIS A 138 -0.25 -11.97 20.35
CA HIS A 138 -0.74 -11.35 19.12
C HIS A 138 0.18 -10.28 18.52
N ALA A 139 1.48 -10.29 18.85
CA ALA A 139 2.45 -9.42 18.23
C ALA A 139 3.86 -10.00 18.23
N ARG A 140 4.64 -9.61 17.23
CA ARG A 140 6.08 -9.85 17.14
C ARG A 140 6.82 -8.56 17.52
N VAL A 141 7.89 -8.71 18.28
CA VAL A 141 8.67 -7.55 18.74
C VAL A 141 10.11 -7.68 18.27
N TRP A 142 10.62 -6.62 17.66
CA TRP A 142 11.99 -6.55 17.19
C TRP A 142 12.70 -5.27 17.67
N LYS A 143 13.97 -5.39 17.99
CA LYS A 143 14.87 -4.24 17.94
C LYS A 143 15.08 -3.84 16.49
N ARG A 144 15.26 -2.56 16.18
CA ARG A 144 15.44 -2.04 14.81
C ARG A 144 16.40 -2.88 13.97
N ASN A 145 17.56 -3.22 14.52
CA ASN A 145 18.62 -3.94 13.81
C ASN A 145 18.31 -5.45 13.60
N ASN A 146 17.26 -5.97 14.22
CA ASN A 146 16.87 -7.39 14.17
C ASN A 146 15.58 -7.61 13.37
N ILE A 147 15.07 -6.58 12.72
CA ILE A 147 13.91 -6.70 11.82
C ILE A 147 14.29 -7.62 10.65
N PRO A 148 13.45 -8.59 10.28
CA PRO A 148 13.72 -9.49 9.17
C PRO A 148 14.01 -8.74 7.86
N ALA A 149 15.13 -9.08 7.19
CA ALA A 149 15.59 -8.40 5.99
C ALA A 149 14.55 -8.41 4.84
N ARG A 150 13.69 -9.43 4.78
CA ARG A 150 12.60 -9.56 3.79
C ARG A 150 11.58 -8.41 3.86
N LEU A 151 11.47 -7.73 5.00
CA LEU A 151 10.54 -6.61 5.17
C LEU A 151 11.08 -5.30 4.60
N HIS A 152 12.35 -5.23 4.18
CA HIS A 152 13.00 -4.01 3.69
C HIS A 152 12.76 -2.80 4.61
N TYR A 153 12.70 -3.06 5.93
CA TYR A 153 12.36 -2.10 6.97
C TYR A 153 13.45 -2.09 8.05
N GLY A 154 13.65 -0.97 8.74
CA GLY A 154 14.62 -0.89 9.85
C GLY A 154 15.95 -0.20 9.51
N THR A 155 16.32 -0.08 8.23
CA THR A 155 17.60 0.54 7.83
C THR A 155 17.59 2.07 7.87
N ASN A 156 16.41 2.70 7.86
CA ASN A 156 16.27 4.15 7.89
C ASN A 156 16.23 4.66 9.34
N GLY A 157 16.95 5.75 9.63
CA GLY A 157 17.01 6.35 10.98
C GLY A 157 15.67 6.90 11.50
N ARG A 158 14.62 6.99 10.66
CA ARG A 158 13.27 7.36 11.07
C ARG A 158 12.46 6.20 11.65
N VAL A 159 12.91 4.97 11.48
CA VAL A 159 12.27 3.79 12.09
C VAL A 159 12.50 3.80 13.58
N GLY A 160 11.51 3.40 14.37
CA GLY A 160 11.60 3.31 15.83
C GLY A 160 12.73 2.38 16.30
N ASP A 161 13.16 2.53 17.53
CA ASP A 161 14.22 1.70 18.11
C ASP A 161 13.73 0.28 18.42
N VAL A 162 12.45 0.15 18.78
CA VAL A 162 11.75 -1.12 18.97
C VAL A 162 10.47 -1.08 18.12
N ILE A 163 10.20 -2.17 17.43
CA ILE A 163 9.04 -2.34 16.56
C ILE A 163 8.14 -3.42 17.15
N VAL A 164 6.86 -3.11 17.22
CA VAL A 164 5.81 -4.08 17.60
C VAL A 164 4.90 -4.26 16.39
N ASP A 165 4.96 -5.44 15.80
CA ASP A 165 4.24 -5.82 14.58
C ASP A 165 3.12 -6.78 14.97
N PRO A 166 1.84 -6.38 14.83
CA PRO A 166 0.73 -7.22 15.26
C PRO A 166 0.49 -8.39 14.31
N ASP A 167 -0.10 -9.45 14.84
CA ASP A 167 -0.68 -10.52 14.04
C ASP A 167 -1.81 -9.99 13.15
N LEU A 168 -2.11 -10.73 12.07
CA LEU A 168 -3.18 -10.34 11.15
C LEU A 168 -4.51 -10.10 11.88
N GLY A 169 -5.11 -8.94 11.64
CA GLY A 169 -6.38 -8.56 12.24
C GLY A 169 -6.29 -8.00 13.67
N TRP A 170 -5.07 -7.75 14.19
CA TRP A 170 -4.83 -7.10 15.48
C TRP A 170 -4.23 -5.71 15.32
N LEU A 171 -4.48 -4.82 16.29
CA LEU A 171 -3.98 -3.45 16.29
C LEU A 171 -3.16 -3.18 17.57
N ILE A 172 -2.01 -2.52 17.43
CA ILE A 172 -1.23 -2.08 18.60
C ILE A 172 -1.83 -0.76 19.10
N GLN A 173 -2.73 -0.85 20.06
CA GLN A 173 -3.39 0.30 20.66
C GLN A 173 -4.03 -0.05 22.01
N ASP A 174 -4.18 0.97 22.89
CA ASP A 174 -4.77 0.77 24.22
C ASP A 174 -6.30 0.81 24.20
N LYS A 175 -6.89 1.50 23.22
CA LYS A 175 -8.35 1.55 23.05
C LYS A 175 -8.85 0.26 22.42
N GLU A 176 -10.06 -0.16 22.81
CA GLU A 176 -10.74 -1.27 22.15
C GLU A 176 -10.82 -1.03 20.64
N ALA A 177 -10.40 -2.02 19.86
CA ALA A 177 -10.51 -1.95 18.40
C ALA A 177 -11.98 -2.01 17.99
N ASN A 178 -12.37 -1.13 17.06
CA ASN A 178 -13.64 -1.24 16.38
C ASN A 178 -13.56 -2.36 15.31
N GLU A 179 -14.70 -2.98 15.05
CA GLU A 179 -14.86 -3.88 13.91
C GLU A 179 -14.68 -3.11 12.61
N GLY A 180 -13.91 -3.66 11.66
CA GLY A 180 -13.63 -3.00 10.38
C GLY A 180 -12.53 -3.65 9.58
N GLY A 181 -11.72 -2.85 8.90
CA GLY A 181 -10.55 -3.31 8.17
C GLY A 181 -9.33 -2.48 8.48
N ALA A 182 -8.16 -3.12 8.30
CA ALA A 182 -6.87 -2.47 8.41
C ALA A 182 -5.86 -3.09 7.44
N HIS A 183 -4.75 -2.37 7.21
CA HIS A 183 -3.63 -2.81 6.37
C HIS A 183 -2.31 -2.37 7.01
N GLY A 184 -1.19 -2.78 6.40
CA GLY A 184 0.15 -2.53 6.94
C GLY A 184 0.74 -3.74 7.66
N PHE A 185 0.00 -4.84 7.73
CA PHE A 185 0.47 -6.12 8.26
C PHE A 185 1.60 -6.72 7.42
N ASP A 186 2.26 -7.72 7.97
CA ASP A 186 3.31 -8.46 7.30
C ASP A 186 2.86 -8.90 5.88
N PRO A 187 3.64 -8.61 4.83
CA PRO A 187 3.29 -8.97 3.45
C PRO A 187 3.25 -10.48 3.18
N GLU A 188 3.57 -11.35 4.12
CA GLU A 188 3.31 -12.79 4.02
C GLU A 188 1.81 -13.12 4.08
N TYR A 189 0.99 -12.24 4.65
CA TYR A 189 -0.46 -12.43 4.67
C TYR A 189 -1.10 -12.02 3.33
N SER A 190 -1.82 -12.95 2.70
CA SER A 190 -2.47 -12.72 1.40
C SER A 190 -3.51 -11.59 1.42
N ASP A 191 -4.12 -11.33 2.57
CA ASP A 191 -5.17 -10.31 2.75
C ASP A 191 -4.66 -8.89 2.47
N VAL A 192 -3.37 -8.65 2.64
CA VAL A 192 -2.74 -7.36 2.37
C VAL A 192 -2.06 -7.27 1.00
N HIS A 193 -2.17 -8.31 0.18
CA HIS A 193 -1.63 -8.28 -1.18
C HIS A 193 -2.39 -7.30 -2.05
N ALA A 194 -1.64 -6.53 -2.82
CA ALA A 194 -2.16 -5.55 -3.75
C ALA A 194 -2.67 -6.18 -5.05
N LEU A 195 -3.63 -5.53 -5.70
CA LEU A 195 -4.04 -5.83 -7.07
C LEU A 195 -3.01 -5.31 -8.06
N PHE A 196 -2.75 -6.06 -9.13
CA PHE A 196 -2.04 -5.59 -10.32
C PHE A 196 -2.75 -6.10 -11.58
N ARG A 197 -3.06 -5.19 -12.48
CA ARG A 197 -3.54 -5.48 -13.84
C ARG A 197 -2.87 -4.54 -14.82
N ALA A 198 -2.50 -5.05 -15.98
CA ALA A 198 -1.89 -4.25 -17.03
C ALA A 198 -2.44 -4.68 -18.41
N VAL A 199 -2.59 -3.71 -19.31
CA VAL A 199 -3.01 -3.92 -20.69
C VAL A 199 -2.39 -2.82 -21.56
N GLY A 200 -2.00 -3.19 -22.77
CA GLY A 200 -1.40 -2.27 -23.74
C GLY A 200 -0.42 -2.99 -24.65
N PRO A 201 0.21 -2.27 -25.58
CA PRO A 201 1.07 -2.88 -26.61
C PRO A 201 2.26 -3.66 -26.05
N ASP A 202 2.78 -3.25 -24.89
CA ASP A 202 3.95 -3.89 -24.29
C ASP A 202 3.61 -5.07 -23.37
N PHE A 203 2.32 -5.35 -23.11
CA PHE A 203 1.90 -6.40 -22.18
C PHE A 203 1.35 -7.63 -22.89
N LYS A 204 1.77 -8.81 -22.42
CA LYS A 204 1.17 -10.10 -22.83
C LYS A 204 -0.16 -10.34 -22.13
N HIS A 205 -1.08 -11.02 -22.80
CA HIS A 205 -2.32 -11.53 -22.22
C HIS A 205 -2.06 -12.81 -21.43
N ILE A 206 -1.50 -12.70 -20.24
CA ILE A 206 -1.18 -13.84 -19.38
C ILE A 206 -1.68 -13.64 -17.94
N LYS A 207 -1.87 -14.74 -17.24
CA LYS A 207 -2.02 -14.75 -15.79
C LYS A 207 -0.63 -14.99 -15.19
N PHE A 208 -0.14 -14.05 -14.42
CA PHE A 208 1.19 -14.11 -13.82
C PHE A 208 1.10 -14.37 -12.32
N PRO A 209 2.02 -15.13 -11.70
CA PRO A 209 2.09 -15.28 -10.25
C PRO A 209 2.26 -13.94 -9.54
N HIS A 210 1.94 -13.90 -8.23
CA HIS A 210 2.22 -12.71 -7.43
C HIS A 210 3.72 -12.36 -7.47
N PHE A 211 4.01 -11.08 -7.37
CA PHE A 211 5.37 -10.55 -7.36
C PHE A 211 5.51 -9.38 -6.37
N ALA A 212 6.74 -9.08 -5.98
CA ALA A 212 7.01 -8.01 -5.03
C ALA A 212 6.72 -6.63 -5.65
N ASN A 213 5.95 -5.80 -4.96
CA ASN A 213 5.53 -4.45 -5.41
C ASN A 213 6.73 -3.54 -5.76
N VAL A 214 7.88 -3.71 -5.11
CA VAL A 214 9.12 -2.98 -5.42
C VAL A 214 9.56 -3.08 -6.88
N ASN A 215 9.09 -4.10 -7.63
CA ASN A 215 9.40 -4.27 -9.06
C ASN A 215 8.63 -3.31 -9.97
N VAL A 216 7.51 -2.73 -9.50
CA VAL A 216 6.65 -1.83 -10.32
C VAL A 216 7.41 -0.57 -10.76
N TYR A 217 8.23 0.02 -9.88
CA TYR A 217 9.06 1.16 -10.27
C TYR A 217 10.03 0.81 -11.41
N SER A 218 10.68 -0.36 -11.33
CA SER A 218 11.58 -0.83 -12.38
C SER A 218 10.84 -1.11 -13.69
N LEU A 219 9.58 -1.61 -13.62
CA LEU A 219 8.71 -1.80 -14.78
C LEU A 219 8.39 -0.46 -15.46
N ILE A 220 7.95 0.54 -14.71
CA ILE A 220 7.61 1.86 -15.25
C ILE A 220 8.84 2.51 -15.91
N CYS A 221 10.01 2.45 -15.25
CA CYS A 221 11.24 2.96 -15.86
C CYS A 221 11.60 2.24 -17.17
N HIS A 222 11.38 0.92 -17.24
CA HIS A 222 11.62 0.14 -18.46
C HIS A 222 10.68 0.55 -19.59
N LEU A 223 9.38 0.66 -19.33
CA LEU A 223 8.37 1.10 -20.31
C LEU A 223 8.63 2.52 -20.85
N LEU A 224 9.15 3.40 -19.99
CA LEU A 224 9.49 4.78 -20.38
C LEU A 224 10.89 4.92 -20.99
N GLY A 225 11.69 3.84 -21.07
CA GLY A 225 13.06 3.89 -21.57
C GLY A 225 14.01 4.76 -20.72
N ILE A 226 13.69 5.00 -19.45
CA ILE A 226 14.49 5.86 -18.56
C ILE A 226 15.35 5.03 -17.60
N LYS A 227 16.51 5.59 -17.23
CA LYS A 227 17.42 4.96 -16.27
C LYS A 227 16.78 4.96 -14.89
N LYS A 228 16.60 3.78 -14.29
CA LYS A 228 16.13 3.64 -12.91
C LYS A 228 17.16 4.14 -11.88
N SER A 229 16.71 4.76 -10.81
CA SER A 229 17.52 5.01 -9.62
C SER A 229 17.78 3.73 -8.84
N LYS A 230 18.77 3.73 -7.94
CA LYS A 230 19.02 2.61 -7.02
C LYS A 230 17.74 2.33 -6.19
N ASN A 231 17.26 1.11 -6.24
CA ASN A 231 16.06 0.64 -5.54
C ASN A 231 16.15 -0.88 -5.31
N ASP A 232 15.20 -1.45 -4.58
CA ASP A 232 15.15 -2.88 -4.26
C ASP A 232 14.45 -3.72 -5.34
N GLY A 233 13.86 -3.09 -6.37
CA GLY A 233 13.16 -3.76 -7.45
C GLY A 233 14.08 -4.19 -8.60
N ASN A 234 13.71 -5.32 -9.23
CA ASN A 234 14.37 -5.83 -10.43
C ASN A 234 13.33 -6.18 -11.50
N ILE A 235 13.47 -5.58 -12.70
CA ILE A 235 12.58 -5.86 -13.84
C ILE A 235 12.64 -7.32 -14.28
N ASP A 236 13.77 -8.02 -14.11
CA ASP A 236 13.91 -9.40 -14.55
C ASP A 236 12.96 -10.36 -13.82
N ASN A 237 12.54 -10.01 -12.59
CA ASN A 237 11.56 -10.78 -11.82
C ASN A 237 10.16 -10.80 -12.47
N ILE A 238 9.86 -9.82 -13.32
CA ILE A 238 8.55 -9.65 -13.95
C ILE A 238 8.62 -9.39 -15.46
N ARG A 239 9.82 -9.43 -16.05
CA ARG A 239 10.03 -9.15 -17.49
C ARG A 239 9.17 -10.03 -18.41
N THR A 240 8.85 -11.23 -17.98
CA THR A 240 8.06 -12.19 -18.78
C THR A 240 6.59 -11.78 -18.99
N ILE A 241 6.09 -10.74 -18.28
CA ILE A 241 4.78 -10.15 -18.55
C ILE A 241 4.78 -9.25 -19.79
N LEU A 242 5.96 -8.86 -20.27
CA LEU A 242 6.15 -7.98 -21.43
C LEU A 242 6.24 -8.80 -22.72
N GLN A 243 5.91 -8.14 -23.86
CA GLN A 243 6.00 -8.70 -25.21
C GLN A 243 7.41 -9.16 -25.55
#